data_27871994a665c706b914257fd7b800de
#
_entry.id   27871994a665c706b914257fd7b800de
#
_cell.length_a   1.000
_cell.length_b   1.000
_cell.length_c   1.000
_cell.angle_alpha   90.00
_cell.angle_beta   90.00
_cell.angle_gamma   90.00
#
_symmetry.space_group_name_H-M   'P 1'
#
loop_
_entity.id
_entity.type
_entity.pdbx_description
1 polymer ?
#
loop_
_entity_poly.entity_id
_entity_poly.type
_entity_poly.pdbx_seq_one_letter_code
_entity_poly.pdbx_strand_id
1 'polypeptide(L)'
;MASVEIVERMTPEMIYAMRSTIVKLTITEAMKAIIADMQVLPVAPVYNRRPLVAPRHRRGGAGAAGGPAGSEETWRRSAIVAARRAPRVKDDADYEKITALVNKVVASTVEDKANTIHEIVKTRKDDPTFRIRILNFIFDRGVSMPFFAQVLADLIAALCKKMPEMMDDLEVYCSVETFEAMFQETTLTFPKKDDVLPAGVTYDDQICAWNKQRELRRGFAVLALELFSRGLVLESMISGAITTATDDLEENVRRPKDAVVIERVDQSITFIGEVVKFLSVAAVKDKVEAILAIPKGDTPCLGMRSRFKMQDILRS
;
A
#
# COMPACT_ATOMS: atom_id res chain seq x y z
N MET A 1 25.93 -8.06 36.72
CA MET A 1 24.83 -8.81 36.04
C MET A 1 23.57 -8.01 36.25
N ALA A 2 23.13 -7.27 35.28
CA ALA A 2 21.89 -6.49 35.37
C ALA A 2 20.73 -7.37 34.84
N SER A 3 19.73 -7.60 35.67
CA SER A 3 18.55 -8.37 35.37
C SER A 3 17.73 -7.60 34.31
N VAL A 4 17.45 -8.26 33.22
CA VAL A 4 16.50 -7.74 32.21
C VAL A 4 15.11 -7.92 32.79
N GLU A 5 14.48 -6.84 33.21
CA GLU A 5 13.06 -6.81 33.57
C GLU A 5 12.22 -7.12 32.34
N ILE A 6 11.42 -8.17 32.45
CA ILE A 6 10.42 -8.56 31.45
C ILE A 6 9.37 -7.44 31.43
N VAL A 7 9.26 -6.72 30.33
CA VAL A 7 8.18 -5.75 30.11
C VAL A 7 6.87 -6.54 30.01
N GLU A 8 6.12 -6.59 31.09
CA GLU A 8 4.76 -7.15 31.10
C GLU A 8 3.89 -6.41 30.05
N ARG A 9 3.16 -7.18 29.26
CA ARG A 9 2.21 -6.63 28.29
C ARG A 9 1.17 -5.80 29.01
N MET A 10 1.12 -4.50 28.74
CA MET A 10 0.13 -3.59 29.32
C MET A 10 -1.28 -4.02 28.94
N THR A 11 -2.13 -4.24 29.96
CA THR A 11 -3.55 -4.50 29.75
C THR A 11 -4.31 -3.18 29.44
N PRO A 12 -5.50 -3.24 28.82
CA PRO A 12 -6.32 -2.04 28.60
C PRO A 12 -6.59 -1.26 29.90
N GLU A 13 -6.77 -1.95 31.01
CA GLU A 13 -7.03 -1.34 32.35
C GLU A 13 -5.79 -0.55 32.81
N MET A 14 -4.58 -1.07 32.59
CA MET A 14 -3.34 -0.34 32.89
C MET A 14 -3.21 0.93 32.05
N ILE A 15 -3.59 0.89 30.78
CA ILE A 15 -3.59 2.06 29.89
C ILE A 15 -4.59 3.12 30.39
N TYR A 16 -5.79 2.71 30.80
CA TYR A 16 -6.79 3.62 31.38
C TYR A 16 -6.34 4.22 32.72
N ALA A 17 -5.70 3.43 33.58
CA ALA A 17 -5.13 3.91 34.84
C ALA A 17 -4.00 4.94 34.61
N MET A 18 -3.12 4.69 33.65
CA MET A 18 -2.08 5.64 33.22
C MET A 18 -2.68 6.92 32.66
N ARG A 19 -3.74 6.84 31.87
CA ARG A 19 -4.43 8.03 31.31
C ARG A 19 -5.02 8.93 32.39
N SER A 20 -5.57 8.36 33.46
CA SER A 20 -6.05 9.11 34.60
C SER A 20 -4.94 9.77 35.43
N THR A 21 -3.72 9.23 35.38
CA THR A 21 -2.52 9.76 36.03
C THR A 21 -1.87 10.87 35.21
N ILE A 22 -1.87 10.75 33.87
CA ILE A 22 -1.30 11.74 32.94
C ILE A 22 -2.08 13.08 33.01
N VAL A 23 -3.38 13.04 33.21
CA VAL A 23 -4.23 14.27 33.35
C VAL A 23 -3.82 15.12 34.57
N LYS A 24 -3.09 14.57 35.54
CA LYS A 24 -2.60 15.28 36.74
C LYS A 24 -1.17 15.82 36.60
N LEU A 25 -0.49 15.59 35.45
CA LEU A 25 0.81 16.20 35.21
C LEU A 25 0.64 17.69 34.89
N THR A 26 1.01 18.53 35.84
CA THR A 26 1.05 19.99 35.65
C THR A 26 2.16 20.29 34.63
N ILE A 27 1.75 20.87 33.47
CA ILE A 27 2.70 21.36 32.48
C ILE A 27 3.58 22.41 33.15
N THR A 28 4.88 22.17 33.24
CA THR A 28 5.83 23.12 33.83
C THR A 28 5.91 24.40 33.00
N GLU A 29 6.27 25.53 33.60
CA GLU A 29 6.43 26.80 32.87
C GLU A 29 7.46 26.69 31.72
N ALA A 30 8.48 25.86 31.87
CA ALA A 30 9.43 25.56 30.81
C ALA A 30 8.77 24.86 29.62
N MET A 31 7.87 23.91 29.85
CA MET A 31 7.11 23.25 28.78
C MET A 31 6.11 24.22 28.11
N LYS A 32 5.49 25.13 28.88
CA LYS A 32 4.62 26.15 28.31
C LYS A 32 5.39 27.13 27.42
N ALA A 33 6.62 27.49 27.78
CA ALA A 33 7.50 28.33 26.97
C ALA A 33 7.87 27.63 25.64
N ILE A 34 8.21 26.34 25.67
CA ILE A 34 8.51 25.55 24.47
C ILE A 34 7.29 25.44 23.55
N ILE A 35 6.09 25.21 24.12
CA ILE A 35 4.84 25.15 23.35
C ILE A 35 4.50 26.50 22.73
N ALA A 36 4.73 27.61 23.45
CA ALA A 36 4.52 28.95 22.91
C ALA A 36 5.47 29.27 21.74
N ASP A 37 6.73 28.85 21.83
CA ASP A 37 7.74 29.01 20.77
C ASP A 37 7.41 28.17 19.53
N MET A 38 6.83 26.96 19.71
CA MET A 38 6.37 26.13 18.60
C MET A 38 5.11 26.69 17.90
N GLN A 39 4.33 27.54 18.56
CA GLN A 39 3.14 28.18 17.97
C GLN A 39 3.46 29.38 17.07
N VAL A 40 4.70 29.86 17.07
CA VAL A 40 5.16 30.98 16.22
C VAL A 40 5.56 30.51 14.79
N LEU A 41 5.59 29.21 14.53
CA LEU A 41 5.75 28.72 13.17
C LEU A 41 4.50 29.07 12.35
N PRO A 42 4.66 29.66 11.13
CA PRO A 42 3.53 30.08 10.31
C PRO A 42 2.67 28.84 10.02
N VAL A 43 1.46 28.88 10.57
CA VAL A 43 0.41 27.88 10.30
C VAL A 43 0.18 27.87 8.81
N ALA A 44 0.45 26.74 8.15
CA ALA A 44 0.07 26.55 6.76
C ALA A 44 -1.41 26.94 6.58
N PRO A 45 -1.79 27.60 5.48
CA PRO A 45 -3.13 28.14 5.31
C PRO A 45 -4.18 27.05 5.55
N VAL A 46 -4.98 27.23 6.58
CA VAL A 46 -6.12 26.40 6.89
C VAL A 46 -7.04 26.44 5.68
N TYR A 47 -7.16 25.32 4.98
CA TYR A 47 -8.12 25.14 3.91
C TYR A 47 -9.51 25.27 4.52
N ASN A 48 -10.07 26.48 4.46
CA ASN A 48 -11.44 26.78 4.87
C ASN A 48 -12.39 25.96 4.01
N ARG A 49 -12.83 24.81 4.53
CA ARG A 49 -14.00 24.10 4.01
C ARG A 49 -15.18 25.05 4.17
N ARG A 50 -15.53 25.77 3.09
CA ARG A 50 -16.78 26.51 3.03
C ARG A 50 -17.91 25.54 3.35
N PRO A 51 -18.81 25.87 4.30
CA PRO A 51 -19.98 25.04 4.56
C PRO A 51 -20.77 24.92 3.23
N LEU A 52 -21.16 23.69 2.90
CA LEU A 52 -22.06 23.38 1.80
C LEU A 52 -23.41 24.04 2.08
N VAL A 53 -23.59 25.27 1.62
CA VAL A 53 -24.90 25.92 1.61
C VAL A 53 -25.73 25.19 0.55
N ALA A 54 -26.79 24.52 1.00
CA ALA A 54 -27.76 23.87 0.12
C ALA A 54 -28.29 24.89 -0.91
N PRO A 55 -28.37 24.54 -2.20
CA PRO A 55 -28.89 25.45 -3.21
C PRO A 55 -30.38 25.66 -2.99
N ARG A 56 -30.77 26.86 -2.58
CA ARG A 56 -32.15 27.33 -2.63
C ARG A 56 -32.62 27.33 -4.09
N HIS A 57 -33.65 26.54 -4.36
CA HIS A 57 -34.38 26.59 -5.63
C HIS A 57 -34.85 28.02 -5.90
N ARG A 58 -34.25 28.68 -6.88
CA ARG A 58 -34.80 29.88 -7.50
C ARG A 58 -35.40 29.52 -8.86
N ARG A 59 -36.73 29.59 -8.87
CA ARG A 59 -37.57 29.47 -10.06
C ARG A 59 -37.40 30.73 -10.93
N GLY A 60 -37.18 30.54 -12.22
CA GLY A 60 -37.67 31.45 -13.25
C GLY A 60 -36.84 32.70 -13.56
N GLY A 61 -36.38 32.83 -14.77
CA GLY A 61 -35.88 34.05 -15.38
C GLY A 61 -35.17 33.77 -16.71
N ALA A 62 -35.90 33.94 -17.80
CA ALA A 62 -35.36 34.01 -19.18
C ALA A 62 -34.56 35.27 -19.35
N GLY A 63 -33.43 35.26 -20.09
CA GLY A 63 -32.79 36.45 -20.58
C GLY A 63 -31.31 36.37 -20.87
N ALA A 64 -31.00 36.38 -22.14
CA ALA A 64 -29.87 37.06 -22.79
C ALA A 64 -28.39 36.59 -22.59
N ALA A 65 -27.88 36.07 -23.66
CA ALA A 65 -26.66 36.43 -24.41
C ALA A 65 -25.36 36.79 -23.66
N GLY A 66 -24.29 36.04 -24.01
CA GLY A 66 -22.95 36.59 -24.20
C GLY A 66 -22.02 36.49 -23.02
N GLY A 67 -21.07 35.56 -23.09
CA GLY A 67 -19.84 35.59 -22.32
C GLY A 67 -18.98 34.33 -22.53
N PRO A 68 -17.73 34.47 -22.93
CA PRO A 68 -16.85 33.37 -23.20
C PRO A 68 -16.22 32.83 -21.90
N ALA A 69 -15.71 31.62 -21.98
CA ALA A 69 -14.97 30.93 -20.99
C ALA A 69 -15.81 30.26 -19.88
N GLY A 70 -16.46 29.16 -20.22
CA GLY A 70 -16.81 28.14 -19.23
C GLY A 70 -15.54 27.59 -18.63
N SER A 71 -15.32 27.88 -17.34
CA SER A 71 -14.18 27.40 -16.60
C SER A 71 -14.11 25.88 -16.66
N GLU A 72 -12.90 25.27 -16.65
CA GLU A 72 -12.64 23.83 -16.61
C GLU A 72 -13.46 23.11 -15.52
N GLU A 73 -13.84 23.84 -14.51
CA GLU A 73 -14.64 23.36 -13.38
C GLU A 73 -16.11 23.04 -13.75
N THR A 74 -16.67 23.72 -14.74
CA THR A 74 -18.06 23.49 -15.21
C THR A 74 -18.17 22.23 -16.06
N TRP A 75 -17.19 21.91 -16.90
CA TRP A 75 -17.23 20.67 -17.68
C TRP A 75 -16.97 19.43 -16.79
N ARG A 76 -16.08 19.54 -15.78
CA ARG A 76 -15.87 18.47 -14.80
C ARG A 76 -17.15 18.14 -14.01
N ARG A 77 -17.87 19.17 -13.56
CA ARG A 77 -19.16 18.99 -12.87
C ARG A 77 -20.21 18.37 -13.80
N SER A 78 -20.30 18.81 -15.04
CA SER A 78 -21.25 18.25 -16.02
C SER A 78 -20.89 16.82 -16.42
N ALA A 79 -19.60 16.49 -16.57
CA ALA A 79 -19.14 15.13 -16.83
C ALA A 79 -19.43 14.17 -15.65
N ILE A 80 -19.22 14.61 -14.41
CA ILE A 80 -19.55 13.82 -13.22
C ILE A 80 -21.07 13.59 -13.12
N VAL A 81 -21.89 14.61 -13.42
CA VAL A 81 -23.36 14.49 -13.40
C VAL A 81 -23.85 13.60 -14.55
N ALA A 82 -23.25 13.72 -15.73
CA ALA A 82 -23.56 12.85 -16.87
C ALA A 82 -23.18 11.39 -16.60
N ALA A 83 -22.00 11.14 -16.04
CA ALA A 83 -21.56 9.80 -15.63
C ALA A 83 -22.49 9.17 -14.57
N ARG A 84 -23.06 9.97 -13.67
CA ARG A 84 -24.04 9.51 -12.68
C ARG A 84 -25.41 9.20 -13.27
N ARG A 85 -25.76 9.78 -14.43
CA ARG A 85 -27.06 9.61 -15.10
C ARG A 85 -27.05 8.53 -16.19
N ALA A 86 -25.87 8.07 -16.62
CA ALA A 86 -25.78 6.96 -17.55
C ALA A 86 -26.44 5.71 -16.94
N PRO A 87 -27.27 4.96 -17.69
CA PRO A 87 -27.84 3.72 -17.22
C PRO A 87 -26.69 2.78 -16.87
N ARG A 88 -26.59 2.39 -15.59
CA ARG A 88 -25.55 1.47 -15.14
C ARG A 88 -25.86 0.08 -15.62
N VAL A 89 -24.90 -0.54 -16.28
CA VAL A 89 -24.98 -1.96 -16.61
C VAL A 89 -25.06 -2.74 -15.31
N LYS A 90 -25.86 -3.82 -15.27
CA LYS A 90 -26.06 -4.65 -14.08
C LYS A 90 -24.72 -5.13 -13.48
N ASP A 91 -23.75 -5.36 -14.35
CA ASP A 91 -22.39 -5.73 -13.98
C ASP A 91 -21.69 -4.69 -13.10
N ASP A 92 -21.83 -3.42 -13.47
CA ASP A 92 -21.23 -2.33 -12.72
C ASP A 92 -21.87 -2.18 -11.35
N ALA A 93 -23.18 -2.45 -11.21
CA ALA A 93 -23.87 -2.37 -9.94
C ALA A 93 -23.42 -3.46 -8.95
N ASP A 94 -23.26 -4.71 -9.43
CA ASP A 94 -22.77 -5.81 -8.61
C ASP A 94 -21.30 -5.60 -8.20
N TYR A 95 -20.47 -5.14 -9.14
CA TYR A 95 -19.08 -4.82 -8.88
C TYR A 95 -18.93 -3.65 -7.88
N GLU A 96 -19.69 -2.57 -8.05
CA GLU A 96 -19.72 -1.46 -7.10
C GLU A 96 -20.15 -1.89 -5.70
N LYS A 97 -21.13 -2.79 -5.61
CA LYS A 97 -21.59 -3.34 -4.33
C LYS A 97 -20.49 -4.14 -3.65
N ILE A 98 -19.79 -5.02 -4.39
CA ILE A 98 -18.65 -5.78 -3.85
C ILE A 98 -17.52 -4.83 -3.43
N THR A 99 -17.18 -3.85 -4.26
CA THR A 99 -16.17 -2.83 -3.94
C THR A 99 -16.50 -2.11 -2.63
N ALA A 100 -17.77 -1.75 -2.42
CA ALA A 100 -18.22 -1.13 -1.18
C ALA A 100 -18.13 -2.07 0.02
N LEU A 101 -18.36 -3.38 -0.16
CA LEU A 101 -18.21 -4.39 0.89
C LEU A 101 -16.74 -4.57 1.29
N VAL A 102 -15.85 -4.71 0.31
CA VAL A 102 -14.39 -4.85 0.52
C VAL A 102 -13.82 -3.62 1.23
N ASN A 103 -14.25 -2.41 0.84
CA ASN A 103 -13.79 -1.17 1.49
C ASN A 103 -14.26 -1.02 2.95
N LYS A 104 -15.23 -1.82 3.38
CA LYS A 104 -15.78 -1.81 4.75
C LYS A 104 -15.42 -3.07 5.54
N VAL A 105 -14.58 -3.94 5.00
CA VAL A 105 -14.19 -5.16 5.69
C VAL A 105 -13.27 -4.84 6.87
N VAL A 106 -13.53 -5.48 8.00
CA VAL A 106 -12.69 -5.49 9.20
C VAL A 106 -12.67 -6.93 9.74
N ALA A 107 -11.70 -7.26 10.58
CA ALA A 107 -11.50 -8.62 11.08
C ALA A 107 -12.80 -9.29 11.60
N SER A 108 -13.64 -8.55 12.32
CA SER A 108 -14.92 -9.06 12.86
C SER A 108 -16.02 -9.28 11.81
N THR A 109 -15.88 -8.76 10.60
CA THR A 109 -16.92 -8.83 9.55
C THR A 109 -16.49 -9.61 8.31
N VAL A 110 -15.31 -10.23 8.32
CA VAL A 110 -14.76 -10.98 7.18
C VAL A 110 -15.75 -12.02 6.67
N GLU A 111 -16.26 -12.91 7.55
CA GLU A 111 -17.16 -13.99 7.16
C GLU A 111 -18.50 -13.46 6.60
N ASP A 112 -19.09 -12.45 7.20
CA ASP A 112 -20.34 -11.85 6.71
C ASP A 112 -20.16 -11.21 5.34
N LYS A 113 -19.02 -10.52 5.14
CA LYS A 113 -18.70 -9.92 3.83
C LYS A 113 -18.40 -10.99 2.79
N ALA A 114 -17.66 -12.03 3.15
CA ALA A 114 -17.39 -13.17 2.26
C ALA A 114 -18.68 -13.87 1.84
N ASN A 115 -19.63 -14.10 2.77
CA ASN A 115 -20.94 -14.65 2.45
C ASN A 115 -21.70 -13.77 1.44
N THR A 116 -21.75 -12.47 1.70
CA THR A 116 -22.47 -11.53 0.81
C THR A 116 -21.83 -11.46 -0.57
N ILE A 117 -20.48 -11.45 -0.65
CA ILE A 117 -19.74 -11.45 -1.92
C ILE A 117 -19.98 -12.77 -2.66
N HIS A 118 -19.90 -13.92 -1.97
CA HIS A 118 -20.16 -15.22 -2.54
C HIS A 118 -21.56 -15.30 -3.17
N GLU A 119 -22.60 -14.85 -2.47
CA GLU A 119 -23.97 -14.85 -3.02
C GLU A 119 -24.09 -13.99 -4.29
N ILE A 120 -23.41 -12.85 -4.35
CA ILE A 120 -23.38 -12.02 -5.56
C ILE A 120 -22.65 -12.74 -6.70
N VAL A 121 -21.46 -13.31 -6.44
CA VAL A 121 -20.68 -14.02 -7.46
C VAL A 121 -21.42 -15.27 -7.94
N LYS A 122 -22.08 -15.99 -7.04
CA LYS A 122 -22.89 -17.19 -7.36
C LYS A 122 -24.03 -16.91 -8.35
N THR A 123 -24.63 -15.71 -8.32
CA THR A 123 -25.64 -15.33 -9.33
C THR A 123 -25.06 -15.23 -10.74
N ARG A 124 -23.73 -15.22 -10.86
CA ARG A 124 -22.95 -15.06 -12.09
C ARG A 124 -21.92 -16.18 -12.27
N LYS A 125 -22.25 -17.38 -11.80
CA LYS A 125 -21.38 -18.57 -11.83
C LYS A 125 -20.85 -18.92 -13.22
N ASP A 126 -21.59 -18.54 -14.27
CA ASP A 126 -21.22 -18.79 -15.66
C ASP A 126 -20.30 -17.70 -16.25
N ASP A 127 -19.87 -16.72 -15.42
CA ASP A 127 -18.96 -15.65 -15.79
C ASP A 127 -17.67 -15.73 -14.95
N PRO A 128 -16.70 -16.55 -15.35
CA PRO A 128 -15.43 -16.66 -14.62
C PRO A 128 -14.65 -15.35 -14.63
N THR A 129 -14.86 -14.49 -15.64
CA THR A 129 -14.14 -13.21 -15.74
C THR A 129 -14.57 -12.25 -14.64
N PHE A 130 -15.83 -12.31 -14.21
CA PHE A 130 -16.32 -11.52 -13.09
C PHE A 130 -15.66 -11.96 -11.77
N ARG A 131 -15.52 -13.27 -11.52
CA ARG A 131 -14.84 -13.83 -10.34
C ARG A 131 -13.37 -13.38 -10.30
N ILE A 132 -12.66 -13.55 -11.41
CA ILE A 132 -11.26 -13.12 -11.56
C ILE A 132 -11.14 -11.60 -11.31
N ARG A 133 -12.05 -10.80 -11.86
CA ARG A 133 -12.05 -9.33 -11.65
C ARG A 133 -12.23 -8.96 -10.18
N ILE A 134 -13.05 -9.70 -9.42
CA ILE A 134 -13.22 -9.48 -7.98
C ILE A 134 -11.97 -9.86 -7.21
N LEU A 135 -11.37 -11.01 -7.50
CA LEU A 135 -10.14 -11.44 -6.87
C LEU A 135 -9.02 -10.42 -7.13
N ASN A 136 -8.87 -9.99 -8.38
CA ASN A 136 -7.89 -8.96 -8.77
C ASN A 136 -8.08 -7.68 -7.96
N PHE A 137 -9.32 -7.20 -7.84
CA PHE A 137 -9.60 -6.00 -7.05
C PHE A 137 -9.19 -6.15 -5.57
N ILE A 138 -9.51 -7.30 -4.95
CA ILE A 138 -9.15 -7.56 -3.54
C ILE A 138 -7.64 -7.67 -3.40
N PHE A 139 -6.98 -8.36 -4.33
CA PHE A 139 -5.53 -8.52 -4.37
C PHE A 139 -4.81 -7.18 -4.54
N ASP A 140 -5.17 -6.40 -5.56
CA ASP A 140 -4.61 -5.06 -5.80
C ASP A 140 -4.79 -4.13 -4.62
N ARG A 141 -5.93 -4.25 -3.92
CA ARG A 141 -6.18 -3.48 -2.71
C ARG A 141 -5.25 -3.89 -1.57
N GLY A 142 -5.01 -5.20 -1.39
CA GLY A 142 -4.09 -5.74 -0.39
C GLY A 142 -2.65 -5.34 -0.65
N VAL A 143 -2.23 -5.38 -1.92
CA VAL A 143 -0.90 -4.94 -2.34
C VAL A 143 -0.74 -3.43 -2.17
N SER A 144 -1.74 -2.63 -2.55
CA SER A 144 -1.68 -1.17 -2.46
C SER A 144 -1.78 -0.64 -1.03
N MET A 145 -2.31 -1.43 -0.11
CA MET A 145 -2.54 -1.06 1.29
C MET A 145 -2.04 -2.16 2.25
N PRO A 146 -0.73 -2.31 2.45
CA PRO A 146 -0.15 -3.37 3.28
C PRO A 146 -0.72 -3.44 4.70
N PHE A 147 -1.18 -2.32 5.25
CA PHE A 147 -1.83 -2.28 6.56
C PHE A 147 -3.11 -3.14 6.64
N PHE A 148 -3.81 -3.30 5.52
CA PHE A 148 -5.02 -4.12 5.43
C PHE A 148 -4.76 -5.52 4.86
N ALA A 149 -3.52 -5.87 4.52
CA ALA A 149 -3.17 -7.13 3.89
C ALA A 149 -3.68 -8.34 4.69
N GLN A 150 -3.54 -8.33 6.01
CA GLN A 150 -4.04 -9.37 6.90
C GLN A 150 -5.54 -9.61 6.74
N VAL A 151 -6.34 -8.55 6.85
CA VAL A 151 -7.82 -8.64 6.76
C VAL A 151 -8.26 -9.05 5.35
N LEU A 152 -7.57 -8.57 4.32
CA LEU A 152 -7.89 -8.93 2.94
C LEU A 152 -7.46 -10.35 2.60
N ALA A 153 -6.35 -10.84 3.17
CA ALA A 153 -5.98 -12.26 3.08
C ALA A 153 -6.99 -13.16 3.78
N ASP A 154 -7.54 -12.76 4.96
CA ASP A 154 -8.64 -13.46 5.61
C ASP A 154 -9.89 -13.51 4.73
N LEU A 155 -10.20 -12.39 4.05
CA LEU A 155 -11.32 -12.32 3.12
C LEU A 155 -11.11 -13.26 1.92
N ILE A 156 -9.91 -13.27 1.31
CA ILE A 156 -9.57 -14.19 0.22
C ILE A 156 -9.69 -15.64 0.71
N ALA A 157 -9.17 -15.95 1.89
CA ALA A 157 -9.26 -17.29 2.47
C ALA A 157 -10.72 -17.74 2.67
N ALA A 158 -11.58 -16.86 3.18
CA ALA A 158 -12.99 -17.13 3.36
C ALA A 158 -13.72 -17.34 2.01
N LEU A 159 -13.34 -16.57 0.97
CA LEU A 159 -13.88 -16.72 -0.37
C LEU A 159 -13.40 -18.02 -1.04
N CYS A 160 -12.12 -18.38 -0.94
CA CYS A 160 -11.58 -19.63 -1.48
C CYS A 160 -12.25 -20.87 -0.85
N LYS A 161 -12.58 -20.84 0.45
CA LYS A 161 -13.36 -21.91 1.10
C LYS A 161 -14.75 -22.08 0.50
N LYS A 162 -15.37 -21.02 -0.01
CA LYS A 162 -16.72 -21.00 -0.59
C LYS A 162 -16.71 -21.22 -2.11
N MET A 163 -15.64 -20.84 -2.75
CA MET A 163 -15.40 -20.91 -4.20
C MET A 163 -13.99 -21.46 -4.44
N PRO A 164 -13.81 -22.80 -4.42
CA PRO A 164 -12.48 -23.42 -4.56
C PRO A 164 -11.74 -23.00 -5.83
N GLU A 165 -12.48 -22.68 -6.90
CA GLU A 165 -11.91 -22.22 -8.18
C GLU A 165 -11.13 -20.90 -8.06
N MET A 166 -11.35 -20.12 -6.99
CA MET A 166 -10.56 -18.93 -6.70
C MET A 166 -9.11 -19.25 -6.29
N MET A 167 -8.84 -20.49 -5.87
CA MET A 167 -7.46 -20.91 -5.56
C MET A 167 -6.60 -20.94 -6.82
N ASP A 168 -7.14 -21.51 -7.91
CA ASP A 168 -6.45 -21.57 -9.20
C ASP A 168 -6.23 -20.15 -9.75
N ASP A 169 -7.26 -19.29 -9.62
CA ASP A 169 -7.15 -17.88 -10.02
C ASP A 169 -6.07 -17.15 -9.20
N LEU A 170 -5.97 -17.42 -7.89
CA LEU A 170 -4.99 -16.79 -6.99
C LEU A 170 -3.55 -17.18 -7.31
N GLU A 171 -3.32 -18.43 -7.73
CA GLU A 171 -1.99 -18.94 -8.07
C GLU A 171 -1.33 -18.07 -9.16
N VAL A 172 -2.09 -17.61 -10.13
CA VAL A 172 -1.61 -16.72 -11.20
C VAL A 172 -1.07 -15.39 -10.64
N TYR A 173 -1.73 -14.81 -9.65
CA TYR A 173 -1.31 -13.52 -9.07
C TYR A 173 -0.08 -13.64 -8.18
N CYS A 174 0.12 -14.79 -7.56
CA CYS A 174 1.25 -15.03 -6.66
C CYS A 174 2.40 -15.80 -7.33
N SER A 175 2.37 -15.97 -8.65
CA SER A 175 3.43 -16.69 -9.37
C SER A 175 4.76 -15.92 -9.38
N VAL A 176 5.85 -16.66 -9.58
CA VAL A 176 7.20 -16.09 -9.70
C VAL A 176 7.27 -15.13 -10.90
N GLU A 177 6.58 -15.46 -12.00
CA GLU A 177 6.52 -14.63 -13.20
C GLU A 177 5.85 -13.28 -12.93
N THR A 178 4.79 -13.25 -12.13
CA THR A 178 4.14 -12.00 -11.72
C THR A 178 5.08 -11.13 -10.90
N PHE A 179 5.85 -11.74 -10.00
CA PHE A 179 6.87 -11.05 -9.23
C PHE A 179 7.99 -10.50 -10.13
N GLU A 180 8.52 -11.32 -11.05
CA GLU A 180 9.56 -10.91 -12.00
C GLU A 180 9.09 -9.74 -12.88
N ALA A 181 7.86 -9.82 -13.41
CA ALA A 181 7.28 -8.74 -14.20
C ALA A 181 7.23 -7.41 -13.44
N MET A 182 6.88 -7.44 -12.15
CA MET A 182 6.87 -6.26 -11.29
C MET A 182 8.26 -5.63 -11.13
N PHE A 183 9.34 -6.45 -11.08
CA PHE A 183 10.72 -5.97 -10.97
C PHE A 183 11.34 -5.65 -12.33
N GLN A 184 10.79 -6.14 -13.45
CA GLN A 184 11.19 -5.75 -14.79
C GLN A 184 10.73 -4.35 -15.18
N GLU A 185 9.67 -3.83 -14.57
CA GLU A 185 9.28 -2.44 -14.77
C GLU A 185 10.41 -1.47 -14.44
N THR A 186 10.53 -0.41 -15.23
CA THR A 186 11.50 0.66 -14.99
C THR A 186 11.32 1.21 -13.58
N THR A 187 12.36 1.10 -12.76
CA THR A 187 12.34 1.60 -11.40
C THR A 187 12.34 3.13 -11.41
N LEU A 188 11.29 3.72 -10.82
CA LEU A 188 11.19 5.16 -10.66
C LEU A 188 12.16 5.64 -9.58
N THR A 189 12.78 6.79 -9.80
CA THR A 189 13.64 7.45 -8.83
C THR A 189 12.91 8.57 -8.12
N PHE A 190 13.39 8.91 -6.91
CA PHE A 190 12.87 10.12 -6.25
C PHE A 190 13.12 11.34 -7.14
N PRO A 191 12.10 12.09 -7.55
CA PRO A 191 12.26 13.20 -8.45
C PRO A 191 13.03 14.34 -7.80
N LYS A 192 13.86 15.03 -8.59
CA LYS A 192 14.54 16.27 -8.18
C LYS A 192 13.72 17.46 -8.67
N LYS A 193 13.84 18.58 -7.95
CA LYS A 193 13.10 19.81 -8.33
C LYS A 193 13.45 20.33 -9.71
N ASP A 194 14.68 20.04 -10.16
CA ASP A 194 15.21 20.52 -11.45
C ASP A 194 15.03 19.49 -12.59
N ASP A 195 14.36 18.34 -12.32
CA ASP A 195 14.11 17.33 -13.34
C ASP A 195 13.13 17.87 -14.39
N VAL A 196 13.42 17.59 -15.66
CA VAL A 196 12.51 17.93 -16.77
C VAL A 196 11.33 16.96 -16.72
N LEU A 197 10.15 17.49 -16.39
CA LEU A 197 8.94 16.71 -16.26
C LEU A 197 8.25 16.52 -17.62
N PRO A 198 7.59 15.37 -17.83
CA PRO A 198 6.70 15.18 -18.98
C PRO A 198 5.58 16.24 -19.00
N ALA A 199 5.11 16.61 -20.17
CA ALA A 199 4.04 17.59 -20.30
C ALA A 199 2.79 17.18 -19.53
N GLY A 200 2.29 18.06 -18.66
CA GLY A 200 1.10 17.82 -17.85
C GLY A 200 1.31 17.03 -16.55
N VAL A 201 2.55 16.61 -16.26
CA VAL A 201 2.91 15.92 -15.00
C VAL A 201 3.54 16.92 -14.04
N THR A 202 3.05 16.98 -12.81
CA THR A 202 3.62 17.82 -11.76
C THR A 202 4.71 17.07 -10.97
N TYR A 203 5.53 17.81 -10.23
CA TYR A 203 6.51 17.25 -9.31
C TYR A 203 5.84 16.33 -8.26
N ASP A 204 4.69 16.75 -7.74
CA ASP A 204 3.93 15.98 -6.76
C ASP A 204 3.37 14.68 -7.37
N ASP A 205 2.95 14.69 -8.63
CA ASP A 205 2.52 13.47 -9.34
C ASP A 205 3.65 12.46 -9.45
N GLN A 206 4.89 12.91 -9.70
CA GLN A 206 6.05 12.03 -9.75
C GLN A 206 6.42 11.45 -8.39
N ILE A 207 6.37 12.26 -7.31
CA ILE A 207 6.56 11.76 -5.95
C ILE A 207 5.50 10.69 -5.63
N CYS A 208 4.24 10.96 -5.98
CA CYS A 208 3.16 10.00 -5.79
C CYS A 208 3.39 8.70 -6.57
N ALA A 209 3.82 8.79 -7.82
CA ALA A 209 4.12 7.62 -8.66
C ALA A 209 5.28 6.79 -8.09
N TRP A 210 6.38 7.45 -7.69
CA TRP A 210 7.52 6.80 -7.05
C TRP A 210 7.13 6.10 -5.74
N ASN A 211 6.42 6.79 -4.85
CA ASN A 211 5.92 6.20 -3.61
C ASN A 211 5.01 4.99 -3.89
N LYS A 212 4.08 5.14 -4.86
CA LYS A 212 3.17 4.07 -5.25
C LYS A 212 3.91 2.82 -5.72
N GLN A 213 4.94 2.96 -6.56
CA GLN A 213 5.73 1.81 -7.02
C GLN A 213 6.44 1.10 -5.86
N ARG A 214 7.04 1.86 -4.93
CA ARG A 214 7.68 1.29 -3.74
C ARG A 214 6.71 0.52 -2.86
N GLU A 215 5.56 1.12 -2.57
CA GLU A 215 4.53 0.49 -1.74
C GLU A 215 3.91 -0.72 -2.42
N LEU A 216 3.76 -0.74 -3.74
CA LEU A 216 3.29 -1.91 -4.48
C LEU A 216 4.26 -3.09 -4.35
N ARG A 217 5.56 -2.88 -4.55
CA ARG A 217 6.57 -3.95 -4.42
C ARG A 217 6.65 -4.48 -2.99
N ARG A 218 6.61 -3.59 -2.01
CA ARG A 218 6.56 -3.97 -0.59
C ARG A 218 5.26 -4.68 -0.24
N GLY A 219 4.14 -4.13 -0.67
CA GLY A 219 2.82 -4.66 -0.36
C GLY A 219 2.57 -6.03 -0.97
N PHE A 220 3.15 -6.31 -2.13
CA PHE A 220 3.12 -7.64 -2.71
C PHE A 220 3.76 -8.68 -1.77
N ALA A 221 4.95 -8.38 -1.23
CA ALA A 221 5.59 -9.27 -0.26
C ALA A 221 4.70 -9.51 0.96
N VAL A 222 4.16 -8.44 1.55
CA VAL A 222 3.32 -8.52 2.76
C VAL A 222 2.06 -9.34 2.49
N LEU A 223 1.35 -9.09 1.38
CA LEU A 223 0.13 -9.83 1.05
C LEU A 223 0.42 -11.30 0.74
N ALA A 224 1.47 -11.59 -0.05
CA ALA A 224 1.86 -12.96 -0.38
C ALA A 224 2.18 -13.78 0.88
N LEU A 225 2.87 -13.19 1.86
CA LEU A 225 3.17 -13.82 3.14
C LEU A 225 1.91 -14.05 4.01
N GLU A 226 0.99 -13.11 4.01
CA GLU A 226 -0.31 -13.26 4.68
C GLU A 226 -1.15 -14.38 4.04
N LEU A 227 -1.10 -14.52 2.70
CA LEU A 227 -1.75 -15.62 1.99
C LEU A 227 -1.04 -16.97 2.27
N PHE A 228 0.29 -16.97 2.29
CA PHE A 228 1.08 -18.15 2.64
C PHE A 228 0.76 -18.64 4.07
N SER A 229 0.69 -17.75 5.05
CA SER A 229 0.36 -18.10 6.43
C SER A 229 -1.03 -18.76 6.59
N ARG A 230 -1.91 -18.60 5.58
CA ARG A 230 -3.24 -19.21 5.49
C ARG A 230 -3.28 -20.44 4.59
N GLY A 231 -2.13 -20.87 4.08
CA GLY A 231 -2.01 -22.03 3.19
C GLY A 231 -2.61 -21.81 1.79
N LEU A 232 -2.75 -20.56 1.35
CA LEU A 232 -3.32 -20.21 0.04
C LEU A 232 -2.24 -20.08 -1.05
N VAL A 233 -0.99 -19.92 -0.66
CA VAL A 233 0.17 -19.78 -1.55
C VAL A 233 1.23 -20.79 -1.12
N LEU A 234 1.90 -21.42 -2.09
CA LEU A 234 2.94 -22.41 -1.82
C LEU A 234 4.25 -21.73 -1.39
N GLU A 235 4.97 -22.37 -0.48
CA GLU A 235 6.29 -21.91 -0.04
C GLU A 235 7.27 -21.77 -1.22
N SER A 236 7.18 -22.67 -2.21
CA SER A 236 8.03 -22.63 -3.42
C SER A 236 7.88 -21.33 -4.20
N MET A 237 6.68 -20.74 -4.24
CA MET A 237 6.42 -19.48 -4.94
C MET A 237 7.13 -18.31 -4.23
N ILE A 238 7.04 -18.26 -2.89
CA ILE A 238 7.71 -17.23 -2.11
C ILE A 238 9.23 -17.42 -2.14
N SER A 239 9.69 -18.68 -2.05
CA SER A 239 11.11 -19.01 -2.16
C SER A 239 11.69 -18.66 -3.52
N GLY A 240 10.94 -18.88 -4.61
CA GLY A 240 11.31 -18.43 -5.94
C GLY A 240 11.45 -16.91 -6.02
N ALA A 241 10.42 -16.18 -5.57
CA ALA A 241 10.41 -14.72 -5.60
C ALA A 241 11.56 -14.10 -4.78
N ILE A 242 11.84 -14.64 -3.58
CA ILE A 242 12.95 -14.12 -2.76
C ILE A 242 14.33 -14.44 -3.36
N THR A 243 14.47 -15.60 -4.01
CA THR A 243 15.70 -15.97 -4.73
C THR A 243 15.95 -15.00 -5.86
N THR A 244 14.95 -14.76 -6.72
CA THR A 244 15.03 -13.77 -7.80
C THR A 244 15.37 -12.37 -7.30
N ALA A 245 14.73 -11.90 -6.20
CA ALA A 245 15.04 -10.60 -5.60
C ALA A 245 16.48 -10.53 -5.07
N THR A 246 17.00 -11.63 -4.53
CA THR A 246 18.36 -11.68 -3.99
C THR A 246 19.40 -11.73 -5.09
N ASP A 247 19.14 -12.45 -6.19
CA ASP A 247 20.00 -12.49 -7.37
C ASP A 247 20.04 -11.12 -8.06
N ASP A 248 18.88 -10.46 -8.22
CA ASP A 248 18.78 -9.08 -8.72
C ASP A 248 19.57 -8.10 -7.83
N LEU A 249 19.50 -8.26 -6.52
CA LEU A 249 20.26 -7.45 -5.57
C LEU A 249 21.78 -7.64 -5.79
N GLU A 250 22.25 -8.89 -5.86
CA GLU A 250 23.68 -9.22 -6.02
C GLU A 250 24.25 -8.64 -7.33
N GLU A 251 23.50 -8.72 -8.42
CA GLU A 251 23.89 -8.14 -9.71
C GLU A 251 23.95 -6.60 -9.62
N ASN A 252 22.90 -5.96 -9.08
CA ASN A 252 22.77 -4.51 -9.13
C ASN A 252 23.69 -3.76 -8.17
N VAL A 253 24.11 -4.35 -7.04
CA VAL A 253 25.04 -3.65 -6.11
C VAL A 253 26.40 -3.37 -6.71
N ARG A 254 26.83 -4.18 -7.71
CA ARG A 254 28.14 -4.07 -8.40
C ARG A 254 28.11 -3.16 -9.62
N ARG A 255 26.91 -2.78 -10.11
CA ARG A 255 26.78 -1.90 -11.27
C ARG A 255 27.34 -0.49 -10.98
N PRO A 256 27.75 0.23 -12.03
CA PRO A 256 28.13 1.63 -11.90
C PRO A 256 27.04 2.44 -11.18
N LYS A 257 27.47 3.44 -10.42
CA LYS A 257 26.55 4.26 -9.61
C LYS A 257 25.54 4.98 -10.50
N ASP A 258 24.30 4.59 -10.38
CA ASP A 258 23.14 5.15 -11.09
C ASP A 258 21.96 5.29 -10.13
N ALA A 259 21.16 6.33 -10.29
CA ALA A 259 20.03 6.61 -9.39
C ALA A 259 18.93 5.54 -9.46
N VAL A 260 18.66 5.01 -10.66
CA VAL A 260 17.66 3.96 -10.88
C VAL A 260 18.13 2.66 -10.23
N VAL A 261 19.41 2.32 -10.41
CA VAL A 261 20.01 1.12 -9.82
C VAL A 261 20.04 1.19 -8.29
N ILE A 262 20.39 2.36 -7.71
CA ILE A 262 20.37 2.56 -6.26
C ILE A 262 18.95 2.37 -5.70
N GLU A 263 17.95 2.94 -6.36
CA GLU A 263 16.56 2.80 -5.94
C GLU A 263 16.09 1.35 -6.05
N ARG A 264 16.46 0.64 -7.13
CA ARG A 264 16.17 -0.79 -7.31
C ARG A 264 16.77 -1.63 -6.19
N VAL A 265 18.04 -1.40 -5.85
CA VAL A 265 18.74 -2.05 -4.72
C VAL A 265 17.98 -1.81 -3.40
N ASP A 266 17.55 -0.58 -3.12
CA ASP A 266 16.79 -0.28 -1.88
C ASP A 266 15.43 -0.98 -1.84
N GLN A 267 14.76 -1.11 -2.98
CA GLN A 267 13.48 -1.81 -3.09
C GLN A 267 13.64 -3.33 -2.96
N SER A 268 14.66 -3.94 -3.57
CA SER A 268 14.97 -5.37 -3.42
C SER A 268 15.30 -5.71 -1.98
N ILE A 269 16.11 -4.90 -1.30
CA ILE A 269 16.41 -5.08 0.13
C ILE A 269 15.15 -4.95 0.99
N THR A 270 14.25 -4.02 0.66
CA THR A 270 13.00 -3.85 1.40
C THR A 270 12.09 -5.08 1.22
N PHE A 271 11.98 -5.62 0.01
CA PHE A 271 11.24 -6.84 -0.27
C PHE A 271 11.80 -8.03 0.51
N ILE A 272 13.12 -8.26 0.41
CA ILE A 272 13.81 -9.34 1.14
C ILE A 272 13.56 -9.21 2.64
N GLY A 273 13.67 -8.00 3.19
CA GLY A 273 13.46 -7.73 4.61
C GLY A 273 12.04 -8.02 5.08
N GLU A 274 11.02 -7.81 4.25
CA GLU A 274 9.64 -8.21 4.60
C GLU A 274 9.51 -9.75 4.62
N VAL A 275 10.07 -10.44 3.63
CA VAL A 275 9.96 -11.91 3.55
C VAL A 275 10.69 -12.61 4.70
N VAL A 276 11.91 -12.18 5.03
CA VAL A 276 12.73 -12.83 6.07
C VAL A 276 12.12 -12.71 7.47
N LYS A 277 11.26 -11.75 7.72
CA LYS A 277 10.51 -11.65 8.99
C LYS A 277 9.59 -12.87 9.24
N PHE A 278 9.13 -13.52 8.19
CA PHE A 278 8.18 -14.63 8.25
C PHE A 278 8.81 -15.98 7.90
N LEU A 279 9.75 -15.98 6.96
CA LEU A 279 10.41 -17.18 6.46
C LEU A 279 11.91 -17.08 6.73
N SER A 280 12.42 -18.01 7.55
CA SER A 280 13.86 -18.13 7.76
C SER A 280 14.49 -18.86 6.57
N VAL A 281 14.94 -18.10 5.57
CA VAL A 281 15.61 -18.65 4.38
C VAL A 281 17.12 -18.51 4.58
N ALA A 282 17.78 -19.55 5.08
CA ALA A 282 19.22 -19.54 5.38
C ALA A 282 20.06 -19.10 4.16
N ALA A 283 19.76 -19.63 2.97
CA ALA A 283 20.45 -19.28 1.74
C ALA A 283 20.38 -17.77 1.39
N VAL A 284 19.30 -17.10 1.75
CA VAL A 284 19.15 -15.65 1.56
C VAL A 284 20.02 -14.89 2.55
N LYS A 285 20.05 -15.32 3.82
CA LYS A 285 20.93 -14.71 4.83
C LYS A 285 22.40 -14.84 4.44
N ASP A 286 22.81 -16.02 3.98
CA ASP A 286 24.20 -16.28 3.52
C ASP A 286 24.57 -15.35 2.35
N LYS A 287 23.68 -15.16 1.37
CA LYS A 287 23.91 -14.22 0.25
C LYS A 287 23.96 -12.75 0.72
N VAL A 288 23.04 -12.35 1.62
CA VAL A 288 23.03 -11.00 2.19
C VAL A 288 24.34 -10.73 2.95
N GLU A 289 24.84 -11.69 3.72
CA GLU A 289 26.11 -11.60 4.41
C GLU A 289 27.29 -11.49 3.45
N ALA A 290 27.31 -12.34 2.39
CA ALA A 290 28.30 -12.29 1.34
C ALA A 290 28.33 -10.92 0.63
N ILE A 291 27.18 -10.33 0.30
CA ILE A 291 27.10 -8.98 -0.28
C ILE A 291 27.64 -7.92 0.69
N LEU A 292 27.34 -8.02 1.97
CA LEU A 292 27.83 -7.07 2.98
C LEU A 292 29.34 -7.16 3.19
N ALA A 293 29.94 -8.34 2.99
CA ALA A 293 31.38 -8.58 3.06
C ALA A 293 32.16 -7.94 1.89
N ILE A 294 31.50 -7.62 0.77
CA ILE A 294 32.14 -6.95 -0.37
C ILE A 294 32.57 -5.54 0.05
N PRO A 295 33.84 -5.14 -0.28
CA PRO A 295 34.31 -3.79 0.02
C PRO A 295 33.41 -2.71 -0.52
N LYS A 296 33.26 -1.59 0.21
CA LYS A 296 32.37 -0.49 -0.17
C LYS A 296 32.70 0.11 -1.55
N GLY A 297 33.97 0.07 -1.96
CA GLY A 297 34.40 0.53 -3.28
C GLY A 297 33.84 -0.28 -4.44
N ASP A 298 33.59 -1.57 -4.21
CA ASP A 298 33.12 -2.53 -5.23
C ASP A 298 31.59 -2.64 -5.26
N THR A 299 30.89 -1.91 -4.37
CA THR A 299 29.42 -1.86 -4.30
C THR A 299 28.92 -0.43 -4.34
N PRO A 300 29.13 0.30 -5.46
CA PRO A 300 28.85 1.73 -5.54
C PRO A 300 27.35 2.06 -5.43
N CYS A 301 26.48 1.10 -5.72
CA CYS A 301 25.02 1.26 -5.60
C CYS A 301 24.47 0.89 -4.22
N LEU A 302 25.30 0.32 -3.32
CA LEU A 302 24.88 -0.07 -1.98
C LEU A 302 25.21 1.05 -0.96
N GLY A 303 24.25 1.97 -0.76
CA GLY A 303 24.37 3.07 0.20
C GLY A 303 24.43 2.61 1.65
N MET A 304 24.85 3.51 2.57
CA MET A 304 24.93 3.20 4.01
C MET A 304 23.57 2.79 4.60
N ARG A 305 22.50 3.48 4.22
CA ARG A 305 21.13 3.14 4.66
C ARG A 305 20.75 1.71 4.26
N SER A 306 21.04 1.33 3.03
CA SER A 306 20.77 -0.01 2.50
C SER A 306 21.62 -1.06 3.22
N ARG A 307 22.88 -0.77 3.55
CA ARG A 307 23.72 -1.65 4.37
C ARG A 307 23.15 -1.88 5.78
N PHE A 308 22.64 -0.84 6.43
CA PHE A 308 21.97 -1.01 7.74
C PHE A 308 20.72 -1.89 7.64
N LYS A 309 19.86 -1.69 6.62
CA LYS A 309 18.70 -2.57 6.40
C LYS A 309 19.12 -4.03 6.21
N MET A 310 20.21 -4.29 5.45
CA MET A 310 20.72 -5.65 5.28
C MET A 310 21.25 -6.24 6.59
N GLN A 311 21.91 -5.45 7.46
CA GLN A 311 22.30 -5.89 8.79
C GLN A 311 21.10 -6.25 9.67
N ASP A 312 19.97 -5.51 9.53
CA ASP A 312 18.74 -5.82 10.25
C ASP A 312 18.12 -7.14 9.76
N ILE A 313 18.22 -7.45 8.45
CA ILE A 313 17.82 -8.74 7.87
C ILE A 313 18.60 -9.91 8.50
N LEU A 314 19.90 -9.75 8.75
CA LEU A 314 20.72 -10.80 9.37
C LEU A 314 20.38 -11.02 10.86
N ARG A 315 19.84 -10.01 11.52
CA ARG A 315 19.45 -10.07 12.95
C ARG A 315 18.06 -10.63 13.17
N SER A 316 17.19 -10.56 12.16
CA SER A 316 15.82 -11.11 12.20
C SER A 316 15.82 -12.62 11.99
#